data_c3487761ac1e66376383afe232815e19
#
_entry.id   c3487761ac1e66376383afe232815e19
#
_cell.length_a   1.000
_cell.length_b   1.000
_cell.length_c   1.000
_cell.angle_alpha   90.00
_cell.angle_beta   90.00
_cell.angle_gamma   90.00
#
_symmetry.space_group_name_H-M   'P 1'
#
loop_
_entity.id
_entity.type
_entity.pdbx_description
1 polymer ?
#
loop_
_entity_poly.entity_id
_entity_poly.type
_entity_poly.pdbx_seq_one_letter_code
_entity_poly.pdbx_strand_id
1 'polypeptide(L)'
;MSYIFRKAKKEEIPVVFEIIGKRVKWMDKVGIKQWNTTNYAEVYPLSYFEEKRQNDECFLLEEKETQKIVAVAVLLKEDPRWPTKAYALYLHNFATLLEYKGVGSMFLEKAEEYTKNQGYEYMRLDSDIDNKPLEEYYTIRGYKAVGSCVDGLYQGTLREKKL
;
A
#
# COMPACT_ATOMS: atom_id res chain seq x y z
N MET A 1 16.88 12.80 7.75
CA MET A 1 16.06 13.43 6.71
C MET A 1 14.61 13.47 7.14
N SER A 2 13.92 14.56 6.79
CA SER A 2 12.52 14.73 7.14
C SER A 2 11.61 14.33 6.00
N TYR A 3 10.47 13.72 6.34
CA TYR A 3 9.48 13.27 5.38
C TYR A 3 8.09 13.79 5.76
N ILE A 4 7.29 14.04 4.74
CA ILE A 4 5.89 14.47 4.88
C ILE A 4 4.99 13.38 4.33
N PHE A 5 4.06 12.90 5.16
CA PHE A 5 2.97 12.02 4.75
C PHE A 5 1.76 12.88 4.41
N ARG A 6 1.23 12.73 3.21
CA ARG A 6 0.11 13.56 2.74
C ARG A 6 -0.66 12.91 1.60
N LYS A 7 -1.83 13.46 1.30
CA LYS A 7 -2.60 13.08 0.11
C LYS A 7 -1.88 13.51 -1.16
N ALA A 8 -2.01 12.68 -2.19
CA ALA A 8 -1.47 12.98 -3.51
C ALA A 8 -2.26 14.08 -4.19
N LYS A 9 -1.57 14.92 -4.97
CA LYS A 9 -2.16 15.94 -5.83
C LYS A 9 -2.39 15.36 -7.23
N LYS A 10 -3.29 15.97 -7.99
CA LYS A 10 -3.65 15.53 -9.35
C LYS A 10 -2.42 15.36 -10.25
N GLU A 11 -1.53 16.34 -10.26
CA GLU A 11 -0.33 16.35 -11.10
C GLU A 11 0.71 15.31 -10.66
N GLU A 12 0.56 14.70 -9.49
CA GLU A 12 1.47 13.71 -8.96
C GLU A 12 1.07 12.26 -9.29
N ILE A 13 -0.14 12.05 -9.80
CA ILE A 13 -0.62 10.70 -10.10
C ILE A 13 0.25 9.96 -11.12
N PRO A 14 0.80 10.59 -12.17
CA PRO A 14 1.77 9.92 -13.03
C PRO A 14 3.01 9.41 -12.28
N VAL A 15 3.50 10.14 -11.28
CA VAL A 15 4.62 9.71 -10.45
C VAL A 15 4.24 8.53 -9.57
N VAL A 16 3.05 8.55 -8.98
CA VAL A 16 2.51 7.42 -8.21
C VAL A 16 2.50 6.16 -9.06
N PHE A 17 1.94 6.25 -10.26
CA PHE A 17 1.86 5.13 -11.20
C PHE A 17 3.25 4.63 -11.61
N GLU A 18 4.19 5.54 -11.83
CA GLU A 18 5.58 5.19 -12.16
C GLU A 18 6.27 4.41 -11.03
N ILE A 19 6.08 4.81 -9.78
CA ILE A 19 6.66 4.12 -8.62
C ILE A 19 6.10 2.70 -8.51
N ILE A 20 4.81 2.53 -8.71
CA ILE A 20 4.16 1.20 -8.77
C ILE A 20 4.78 0.36 -9.89
N GLY A 21 4.94 0.93 -11.08
CA GLY A 21 5.55 0.24 -12.23
C GLY A 21 6.99 -0.20 -11.97
N LYS A 22 7.77 0.62 -11.28
CA LYS A 22 9.15 0.27 -10.88
C LYS A 22 9.16 -0.94 -9.95
N ARG A 23 8.21 -1.03 -9.03
CA ARG A 23 8.09 -2.18 -8.12
C ARG A 23 7.74 -3.45 -8.88
N VAL A 24 6.85 -3.39 -9.85
CA VAL A 24 6.48 -4.53 -10.69
C VAL A 24 7.72 -5.04 -11.46
N LYS A 25 8.48 -4.15 -12.07
CA LYS A 25 9.73 -4.50 -12.78
C LYS A 25 10.77 -5.10 -11.85
N TRP A 26 10.89 -4.57 -10.64
CA TRP A 26 11.81 -5.12 -9.64
C TRP A 26 11.43 -6.55 -9.24
N MET A 27 10.15 -6.86 -9.12
CA MET A 27 9.68 -8.22 -8.85
C MET A 27 10.14 -9.20 -9.93
N ASP A 28 10.06 -8.82 -11.21
CA ASP A 28 10.58 -9.62 -12.31
C ASP A 28 12.09 -9.85 -12.17
N LYS A 29 12.83 -8.81 -11.85
CA LYS A 29 14.29 -8.85 -11.75
C LYS A 29 14.79 -9.76 -10.64
N VAL A 30 14.12 -9.79 -9.49
CA VAL A 30 14.54 -10.60 -8.33
C VAL A 30 13.81 -11.94 -8.22
N GLY A 31 12.95 -12.27 -9.18
CA GLY A 31 12.25 -13.55 -9.22
C GLY A 31 11.07 -13.69 -8.27
N ILE A 32 10.53 -12.58 -7.78
CA ILE A 32 9.30 -12.59 -6.98
C ILE A 32 8.10 -12.63 -7.93
N LYS A 33 7.18 -13.55 -7.68
CA LYS A 33 5.94 -13.69 -8.45
C LYS A 33 4.78 -13.17 -7.63
N GLN A 34 4.39 -11.93 -7.87
CA GLN A 34 3.29 -11.28 -7.15
C GLN A 34 2.53 -10.34 -8.11
N TRP A 35 2.75 -9.03 -8.04
CA TRP A 35 2.08 -8.08 -8.93
C TRP A 35 2.38 -8.29 -10.40
N ASN A 36 3.60 -8.72 -10.71
CA ASN A 36 4.07 -8.98 -12.08
C ASN A 36 3.40 -10.18 -12.76
N THR A 37 2.70 -11.04 -12.00
CA THR A 37 2.02 -12.22 -12.53
C THR A 37 0.49 -12.10 -12.52
N THR A 38 -0.05 -10.95 -12.07
CA THR A 38 -1.49 -10.74 -11.89
C THR A 38 -2.07 -9.67 -12.81
N ASN A 39 -1.37 -9.32 -13.89
CA ASN A 39 -1.76 -8.22 -14.80
C ASN A 39 -1.98 -6.90 -14.06
N TYR A 40 -1.10 -6.58 -13.14
CA TYR A 40 -1.28 -5.50 -12.18
C TYR A 40 -1.56 -4.14 -12.84
N ALA A 41 -0.81 -3.79 -13.90
CA ALA A 41 -0.99 -2.52 -14.59
C ALA A 41 -2.32 -2.41 -15.34
N GLU A 42 -2.92 -3.54 -15.72
CA GLU A 42 -4.25 -3.57 -16.34
C GLU A 42 -5.37 -3.47 -15.31
N VAL A 43 -5.19 -4.11 -14.16
CA VAL A 43 -6.14 -4.09 -13.05
C VAL A 43 -6.12 -2.73 -12.34
N TYR A 44 -4.93 -2.13 -12.21
CA TYR A 44 -4.73 -0.83 -11.56
C TYR A 44 -4.06 0.16 -12.51
N PRO A 45 -4.79 0.65 -13.53
CA PRO A 45 -4.25 1.64 -14.48
C PRO A 45 -4.14 3.03 -13.84
N LEU A 46 -3.54 3.96 -14.57
CA LEU A 46 -3.42 5.35 -14.12
C LEU A 46 -4.78 5.93 -13.65
N SER A 47 -5.85 5.63 -14.37
CA SER A 47 -7.19 6.11 -14.06
C SER A 47 -7.70 5.61 -12.70
N TYR A 48 -7.28 4.43 -12.27
CA TYR A 48 -7.60 3.91 -10.94
C TYR A 48 -7.01 4.82 -9.84
N PHE A 49 -5.74 5.18 -9.96
CA PHE A 49 -5.07 6.03 -8.98
C PHE A 49 -5.66 7.44 -8.96
N GLU A 50 -6.04 7.98 -10.13
CA GLU A 50 -6.72 9.27 -10.21
C GLU A 50 -8.10 9.23 -9.53
N GLU A 51 -8.86 8.16 -9.70
CA GLU A 51 -10.11 7.97 -8.99
C GLU A 51 -9.90 7.94 -7.48
N LYS A 52 -8.88 7.20 -7.02
CA LYS A 52 -8.56 7.13 -5.58
C LYS A 52 -8.12 8.48 -5.03
N ARG A 53 -7.39 9.26 -5.82
CA ARG A 53 -7.05 10.63 -5.44
C ARG A 53 -8.31 11.49 -5.26
N GLN A 54 -9.26 11.40 -6.18
CA GLN A 54 -10.53 12.14 -6.09
C GLN A 54 -11.32 11.74 -4.84
N ASN A 55 -11.22 10.49 -4.41
CA ASN A 55 -11.88 9.98 -3.21
C ASN A 55 -11.09 10.21 -1.92
N ASP A 56 -9.97 10.95 -1.97
CA ASP A 56 -9.08 11.18 -0.83
C ASP A 56 -8.49 9.88 -0.26
N GLU A 57 -8.18 8.94 -1.14
CA GLU A 57 -7.64 7.62 -0.77
C GLU A 57 -6.21 7.37 -1.26
N CYS A 58 -5.61 8.29 -2.03
CA CYS A 58 -4.24 8.15 -2.52
C CYS A 58 -3.28 9.00 -1.69
N PHE A 59 -2.26 8.35 -1.12
CA PHE A 59 -1.32 8.97 -0.19
C PHE A 59 0.11 8.75 -0.63
N LEU A 60 0.99 9.65 -0.19
CA LEU A 60 2.40 9.55 -0.49
C LEU A 60 3.28 10.05 0.66
N LEU A 61 4.55 9.68 0.60
CA LEU A 61 5.59 10.17 1.47
C LEU A 61 6.57 10.98 0.62
N GLU A 62 6.76 12.22 0.98
CA GLU A 62 7.66 13.16 0.28
C GLU A 62 8.88 13.45 1.15
N GLU A 63 10.07 13.36 0.56
CA GLU A 63 11.28 13.86 1.20
C GLU A 63 11.26 15.38 1.19
N LYS A 64 11.35 15.99 2.36
CA LYS A 64 11.07 17.41 2.54
C LYS A 64 12.07 18.31 1.81
N GLU A 65 13.34 17.95 1.83
CA GLU A 65 14.41 18.78 1.25
C GLU A 65 14.39 18.79 -0.27
N THR A 66 14.17 17.64 -0.89
CA THR A 66 14.21 17.49 -2.36
C THR A 66 12.83 17.53 -3.00
N GLN A 67 11.77 17.44 -2.20
CA GLN A 67 10.38 17.31 -2.64
C GLN A 67 10.14 16.03 -3.48
N LYS A 68 11.02 15.04 -3.34
CA LYS A 68 10.89 13.77 -4.07
C LYS A 68 9.90 12.86 -3.38
N ILE A 69 9.00 12.26 -4.16
CA ILE A 69 8.06 11.25 -3.68
C ILE A 69 8.81 9.92 -3.58
N VAL A 70 8.84 9.34 -2.38
CA VAL A 70 9.64 8.14 -2.08
C VAL A 70 8.81 6.90 -1.75
N ALA A 71 7.53 7.09 -1.43
CA ALA A 71 6.61 5.99 -1.15
C ALA A 71 5.19 6.42 -1.48
N VAL A 72 4.37 5.46 -1.86
CA VAL A 72 2.96 5.68 -2.23
C VAL A 72 2.10 4.54 -1.72
N ALA A 73 0.83 4.81 -1.46
CA ALA A 73 -0.17 3.78 -1.21
C ALA A 73 -1.58 4.33 -1.40
N VAL A 74 -2.52 3.42 -1.52
CA VAL A 74 -3.94 3.71 -1.46
C VAL A 74 -4.46 3.22 -0.10
N LEU A 75 -5.21 4.08 0.60
CA LEU A 75 -5.92 3.74 1.82
C LEU A 75 -7.41 3.75 1.49
N LEU A 76 -7.96 2.57 1.25
CA LEU A 76 -9.37 2.41 0.89
C LEU A 76 -10.25 2.54 2.13
N LYS A 77 -11.38 3.21 1.97
CA LYS A 77 -12.40 3.31 3.02
C LYS A 77 -13.22 2.03 3.14
N GLU A 78 -13.29 1.26 2.05
CA GLU A 78 -14.00 -0.01 1.98
C GLU A 78 -13.22 -0.98 1.10
N ASP A 79 -13.25 -2.28 1.44
CA ASP A 79 -12.62 -3.32 0.63
C ASP A 79 -13.55 -4.53 0.55
N PRO A 80 -14.11 -4.84 -0.65
CA PRO A 80 -15.02 -5.97 -0.83
C PRO A 80 -14.38 -7.34 -0.63
N ARG A 81 -13.04 -7.43 -0.62
CA ARG A 81 -12.33 -8.68 -0.32
C ARG A 81 -12.52 -9.14 1.11
N TRP A 82 -12.90 -8.23 2.02
CA TRP A 82 -13.07 -8.53 3.43
C TRP A 82 -14.49 -9.01 3.71
N PRO A 83 -14.66 -10.17 4.38
CA PRO A 83 -15.98 -10.68 4.73
C PRO A 83 -16.63 -9.95 5.89
N THR A 84 -15.85 -9.19 6.67
CA THR A 84 -16.35 -8.45 7.83
C THR A 84 -16.11 -6.96 7.66
N LYS A 85 -17.05 -6.15 8.12
CA LYS A 85 -16.90 -4.70 8.18
C LYS A 85 -16.31 -4.31 9.54
N ALA A 86 -15.49 -3.25 9.53
CA ALA A 86 -14.93 -2.66 10.75
C ALA A 86 -14.64 -1.18 10.49
N TYR A 87 -14.39 -0.43 11.56
CA TYR A 87 -13.85 0.92 11.44
C TYR A 87 -12.37 0.83 11.09
N ALA A 88 -12.11 0.69 9.80
CA ALA A 88 -10.77 0.45 9.29
C ALA A 88 -10.51 1.20 7.98
N LEU A 89 -9.25 1.53 7.73
CA LEU A 89 -8.75 1.81 6.40
C LEU A 89 -7.97 0.60 5.91
N TYR A 90 -7.96 0.40 4.59
CA TYR A 90 -7.40 -0.77 3.94
C TYR A 90 -6.22 -0.35 3.08
N LEU A 91 -5.02 -0.80 3.43
CA LEU A 91 -3.79 -0.47 2.72
C LEU A 91 -3.69 -1.30 1.43
N HIS A 92 -3.60 -0.62 0.31
CA HIS A 92 -3.44 -1.22 -1.02
C HIS A 92 -2.36 -0.49 -1.82
N ASN A 93 -1.82 -1.17 -2.82
CA ASN A 93 -0.91 -0.55 -3.79
C ASN A 93 0.28 0.15 -3.13
N PHE A 94 0.81 -0.46 -2.10
CA PHE A 94 1.92 0.09 -1.31
C PHE A 94 3.26 -0.20 -1.99
N ALA A 95 3.98 0.84 -2.36
CA ALA A 95 5.28 0.72 -2.99
C ALA A 95 6.22 1.85 -2.56
N THR A 96 7.51 1.54 -2.50
CA THR A 96 8.55 2.48 -2.12
C THR A 96 9.66 2.50 -3.16
N LEU A 97 10.42 3.60 -3.21
CA LEU A 97 11.67 3.63 -3.94
C LEU A 97 12.74 2.89 -3.13
N LEU A 98 13.37 1.88 -3.73
CA LEU A 98 14.28 0.97 -3.03
C LEU A 98 15.58 1.64 -2.57
N GLU A 99 16.02 2.71 -3.26
CA GLU A 99 17.21 3.48 -2.88
C GLU A 99 17.03 4.26 -1.57
N TYR A 100 15.80 4.43 -1.09
CA TYR A 100 15.50 5.10 0.18
C TYR A 100 15.19 4.07 1.25
N LYS A 101 16.17 3.71 2.06
CA LYS A 101 16.01 2.70 3.11
C LYS A 101 15.15 3.20 4.26
N GLY A 102 14.28 2.33 4.77
CA GLY A 102 13.44 2.63 5.94
C GLY A 102 12.19 3.44 5.63
N VAL A 103 11.99 3.90 4.41
CA VAL A 103 10.80 4.71 4.07
C VAL A 103 9.51 3.91 4.09
N GLY A 104 9.58 2.59 3.85
CA GLY A 104 8.41 1.72 3.96
C GLY A 104 7.85 1.67 5.38
N SER A 105 8.72 1.43 6.36
CA SER A 105 8.33 1.45 7.78
C SER A 105 7.79 2.81 8.20
N MET A 106 8.46 3.86 7.75
CA MET A 106 8.05 5.23 8.07
C MET A 106 6.68 5.55 7.47
N PHE A 107 6.46 5.18 6.21
CA PHE A 107 5.16 5.37 5.56
C PHE A 107 4.07 4.65 6.36
N LEU A 108 4.29 3.38 6.71
CA LEU A 108 3.31 2.57 7.42
C LEU A 108 2.97 3.16 8.80
N GLU A 109 3.97 3.60 9.56
CA GLU A 109 3.76 4.24 10.86
C GLU A 109 2.92 5.51 10.72
N LYS A 110 3.23 6.35 9.74
CA LYS A 110 2.49 7.59 9.49
C LYS A 110 1.07 7.32 8.98
N ALA A 111 0.89 6.29 8.16
CA ALA A 111 -0.42 5.88 7.69
C ALA A 111 -1.29 5.37 8.85
N GLU A 112 -0.70 4.61 9.77
CA GLU A 112 -1.39 4.13 10.97
C GLU A 112 -1.79 5.30 11.89
N GLU A 113 -0.90 6.25 12.10
CA GLU A 113 -1.19 7.45 12.88
C GLU A 113 -2.32 8.27 12.25
N TYR A 114 -2.26 8.48 10.94
CA TYR A 114 -3.33 9.15 10.19
C TYR A 114 -4.66 8.42 10.38
N THR A 115 -4.68 7.12 10.21
CA THR A 115 -5.88 6.28 10.31
C THR A 115 -6.50 6.38 11.70
N LYS A 116 -5.67 6.28 12.72
CA LYS A 116 -6.11 6.44 14.13
C LYS A 116 -6.67 7.83 14.38
N ASN A 117 -6.00 8.88 13.90
CA ASN A 117 -6.42 10.27 14.09
C ASN A 117 -7.73 10.59 13.36
N GLN A 118 -8.08 9.82 12.32
CA GLN A 118 -9.36 9.93 11.62
C GLN A 118 -10.50 9.19 12.34
N GLY A 119 -10.22 8.52 13.46
CA GLY A 119 -11.23 7.83 14.27
C GLY A 119 -11.40 6.35 13.92
N TYR A 120 -10.59 5.80 13.04
CA TYR A 120 -10.63 4.38 12.71
C TYR A 120 -9.92 3.56 13.79
N GLU A 121 -10.36 2.31 13.96
CA GLU A 121 -9.83 1.41 15.00
C GLU A 121 -8.77 0.45 14.47
N TYR A 122 -8.78 0.20 13.16
CA TYR A 122 -7.92 -0.82 12.55
C TYR A 122 -7.29 -0.33 11.27
N MET A 123 -6.06 -0.80 11.02
CA MET A 123 -5.47 -0.85 9.69
C MET A 123 -5.59 -2.29 9.17
N ARG A 124 -6.12 -2.45 7.99
CA ARG A 124 -6.27 -3.75 7.32
C ARG A 124 -5.51 -3.78 6.01
N LEU A 125 -4.99 -4.93 5.68
CA LEU A 125 -4.29 -5.15 4.42
C LEU A 125 -4.33 -6.64 4.06
N ASP A 126 -3.87 -6.95 2.87
CA ASP A 126 -3.61 -8.33 2.47
C ASP A 126 -2.21 -8.42 1.87
N SER A 127 -1.62 -9.59 1.93
CA SER A 127 -0.33 -9.88 1.34
C SER A 127 -0.37 -11.24 0.66
N ASP A 128 0.46 -11.40 -0.39
CA ASP A 128 0.52 -12.67 -1.13
C ASP A 128 0.79 -13.83 -0.17
N ILE A 129 0.00 -14.90 -0.32
CA ILE A 129 0.05 -16.07 0.58
C ILE A 129 1.41 -16.77 0.59
N ASP A 130 2.17 -16.65 -0.51
CA ASP A 130 3.47 -17.30 -0.67
C ASP A 130 4.66 -16.38 -0.34
N ASN A 131 4.41 -15.11 -0.03
CA ASN A 131 5.48 -14.15 0.25
C ASN A 131 5.85 -14.15 1.74
N LYS A 132 6.76 -15.05 2.12
CA LYS A 132 7.22 -15.19 3.52
C LYS A 132 7.92 -13.94 4.08
N PRO A 133 8.83 -13.28 3.36
CA PRO A 133 9.43 -12.03 3.87
C PRO A 133 8.39 -10.96 4.21
N LEU A 134 7.36 -10.84 3.40
CA LEU A 134 6.29 -9.87 3.63
C LEU A 134 5.42 -10.25 4.82
N GLU A 135 5.17 -11.54 5.01
CA GLU A 135 4.49 -12.07 6.19
C GLU A 135 5.23 -11.68 7.48
N GLU A 136 6.54 -11.90 7.52
CA GLU A 136 7.38 -11.51 8.66
C GLU A 136 7.37 -10.01 8.87
N TYR A 137 7.47 -9.24 7.79
CA TYR A 137 7.46 -7.79 7.83
C TYR A 137 6.23 -7.25 8.56
N TYR A 138 5.04 -7.74 8.20
CA TYR A 138 3.80 -7.29 8.82
C TYR A 138 3.59 -7.87 10.22
N THR A 139 3.99 -9.11 10.45
CA THR A 139 3.88 -9.74 11.76
C THR A 139 4.66 -8.98 12.82
N ILE A 140 5.90 -8.60 12.51
CA ILE A 140 6.76 -7.81 13.42
C ILE A 140 6.11 -6.46 13.75
N ARG A 141 5.37 -5.89 12.81
CA ARG A 141 4.71 -4.59 12.98
C ARG A 141 3.34 -4.66 13.65
N GLY A 142 2.95 -5.83 14.11
CA GLY A 142 1.73 -6.01 14.90
C GLY A 142 0.50 -6.43 14.10
N TYR A 143 0.65 -6.79 12.83
CA TYR A 143 -0.45 -7.28 12.01
C TYR A 143 -0.66 -8.77 12.24
N LYS A 144 -1.91 -9.17 12.47
CA LYS A 144 -2.30 -10.56 12.68
C LYS A 144 -3.03 -11.10 11.46
N ALA A 145 -2.74 -12.35 11.09
CA ALA A 145 -3.47 -13.05 10.05
C ALA A 145 -4.87 -13.40 10.57
N VAL A 146 -5.90 -12.97 9.85
CA VAL A 146 -7.30 -13.16 10.26
C VAL A 146 -8.15 -13.86 9.21
N GLY A 147 -7.58 -14.23 8.07
CA GLY A 147 -8.30 -14.91 7.01
C GLY A 147 -7.52 -14.93 5.72
N SER A 148 -8.20 -15.32 4.64
CA SER A 148 -7.61 -15.34 3.30
C SER A 148 -8.58 -14.75 2.29
N CYS A 149 -8.04 -14.35 1.13
CA CYS A 149 -8.82 -13.81 0.03
C CYS A 149 -8.31 -14.33 -1.31
N VAL A 150 -9.19 -14.30 -2.30
CA VAL A 150 -8.86 -14.61 -3.70
C VAL A 150 -9.45 -13.53 -4.59
N ASP A 151 -8.67 -13.02 -5.52
CA ASP A 151 -9.11 -12.02 -6.48
C ASP A 151 -8.43 -12.32 -7.82
N GLY A 152 -9.15 -13.02 -8.70
CA GLY A 152 -8.58 -13.51 -9.95
C GLY A 152 -7.39 -14.44 -9.71
N LEU A 153 -6.21 -14.05 -10.19
CA LEU A 153 -4.98 -14.83 -10.04
C LEU A 153 -4.30 -14.61 -8.68
N TYR A 154 -4.79 -13.67 -7.89
CA TYR A 154 -4.19 -13.32 -6.61
C TYR A 154 -4.81 -14.15 -5.48
N GLN A 155 -3.94 -14.71 -4.64
CA GLN A 155 -4.32 -15.35 -3.37
C GLN A 155 -3.58 -14.65 -2.25
N GLY A 156 -4.33 -14.13 -1.27
CA GLY A 156 -3.75 -13.34 -0.19
C GLY A 156 -4.17 -13.78 1.19
N THR A 157 -3.35 -13.39 2.17
CA THR A 157 -3.67 -13.49 3.59
C THR A 157 -4.17 -12.14 4.05
N LEU A 158 -5.35 -12.13 4.67
CA LEU A 158 -5.92 -10.93 5.28
C LEU A 158 -5.25 -10.68 6.61
N ARG A 159 -4.77 -9.45 6.83
CA ARG A 159 -4.04 -9.06 8.03
C ARG A 159 -4.63 -7.80 8.64
N GLU A 160 -4.64 -7.75 9.97
CA GLU A 160 -5.27 -6.68 10.71
C GLU A 160 -4.42 -6.24 11.90
N LYS A 161 -4.34 -4.93 12.11
CA LYS A 161 -3.70 -4.34 13.29
C LYS A 161 -4.68 -3.40 13.98
N LYS A 162 -4.86 -3.59 15.29
CA LYS A 162 -5.60 -2.65 16.11
C LYS A 162 -4.72 -1.44 16.44
N LEU A 163 -5.26 -0.26 16.22
CA LEU A 163 -4.54 1.01 16.39
C LEU A 163 -4.72 1.61 17.78
#